data_19004c9227bea70f4d670698ecc56e61
#
_entry.id   19004c9227bea70f4d670698ecc56e61
#
_cell.length_a   1.000
_cell.length_b   1.000
_cell.length_c   1.000
_cell.angle_alpha   90.00
_cell.angle_beta   90.00
_cell.angle_gamma   90.00
#
_symmetry.space_group_name_H-M   'P 1'
#
loop_
_entity.id
_entity.type
_entity.pdbx_description
1 polymer ?
#
loop_
_entity_poly.entity_id
_entity_poly.type
_entity_poly.pdbx_seq_one_letter_code
_entity_poly.pdbx_strand_id
1 'polypeptide(L)'
;MNGIFSVFPFHYILPIILVVYLYPERGVLFSLGLSLMYIGLIYLLGNSDPTQIAIATAWFAIFITIGVVASSYAIRQREERTRVRNILDHSQDGIFCFDLQNRKIREINPKCAQWLKYNTSELVGKDISAIWIDTEEQKQFIADAQQETRQTHTPREAWFRGHDGALYRFAISPILVTATHIMCSVIDITRSKIIDEEIIKTLDDLEHQVKDRTADLARMNEQLRAEILECRRFESTVLSGHPLQPKREDI
;
A
#
# COMPACT_ATOMS: atom_id res chain seq x y z
N MET A 1 25.12 -60.88 -11.18
CA MET A 1 25.49 -59.44 -11.35
C MET A 1 24.31 -58.55 -11.75
N ASN A 2 23.05 -59.02 -11.69
CA ASN A 2 21.88 -58.32 -12.20
C ASN A 2 21.27 -57.24 -11.26
N GLY A 3 21.76 -57.08 -10.04
CA GLY A 3 21.16 -56.15 -9.06
C GLY A 3 21.76 -54.75 -9.03
N ILE A 4 22.97 -54.56 -9.55
CA ILE A 4 23.67 -53.25 -9.46
C ILE A 4 23.14 -52.25 -10.49
N PHE A 5 22.74 -52.70 -11.68
CA PHE A 5 22.24 -51.84 -12.74
C PHE A 5 20.84 -51.31 -12.50
N SER A 6 20.02 -51.91 -11.65
CA SER A 6 18.65 -51.45 -11.34
C SER A 6 18.61 -50.32 -10.34
N VAL A 7 19.66 -50.10 -9.53
CA VAL A 7 19.73 -49.02 -8.53
C VAL A 7 20.37 -47.75 -9.10
N PHE A 8 21.21 -47.88 -10.13
CA PHE A 8 21.97 -46.79 -10.71
C PHE A 8 21.11 -45.61 -11.25
N PRO A 9 19.97 -45.83 -11.91
CA PRO A 9 19.17 -44.72 -12.46
C PRO A 9 18.68 -43.74 -11.42
N PHE A 10 18.32 -44.18 -10.22
CA PHE A 10 17.81 -43.32 -9.15
C PHE A 10 18.83 -42.27 -8.68
N HIS A 11 20.13 -42.57 -8.78
CA HIS A 11 21.18 -41.63 -8.40
C HIS A 11 21.27 -40.42 -9.33
N TYR A 12 20.78 -40.49 -10.57
CA TYR A 12 20.78 -39.39 -11.52
C TYR A 12 19.63 -38.41 -11.31
N ILE A 13 18.56 -38.83 -10.62
CA ILE A 13 17.41 -37.93 -10.31
C ILE A 13 17.82 -36.78 -9.40
N LEU A 14 18.65 -37.11 -8.38
CA LEU A 14 19.08 -36.10 -7.40
C LEU A 14 19.91 -34.95 -8.02
N PRO A 15 20.94 -35.18 -8.86
CA PRO A 15 21.64 -34.16 -9.59
C PRO A 15 20.72 -33.31 -10.51
N ILE A 16 19.76 -33.97 -11.18
CA ILE A 16 18.79 -33.22 -12.04
C ILE A 16 17.98 -32.24 -11.20
N ILE A 17 17.42 -32.71 -10.08
CA ILE A 17 16.63 -31.84 -9.18
C ILE A 17 17.50 -30.71 -8.64
N LEU A 18 18.73 -31.00 -8.22
CA LEU A 18 19.64 -29.98 -7.70
C LEU A 18 19.97 -28.88 -8.74
N VAL A 19 20.29 -29.29 -9.97
CA VAL A 19 20.63 -28.36 -11.04
C VAL A 19 19.42 -27.55 -11.45
N VAL A 20 18.24 -28.17 -11.53
CA VAL A 20 16.97 -27.45 -11.80
C VAL A 20 16.66 -26.43 -10.72
N TYR A 21 16.91 -26.76 -9.46
CA TYR A 21 16.70 -25.82 -8.35
C TYR A 21 17.62 -24.60 -8.44
N LEU A 22 18.91 -24.81 -8.75
CA LEU A 22 19.91 -23.75 -8.84
C LEU A 22 19.80 -22.95 -10.15
N TYR A 23 19.61 -23.65 -11.29
CA TYR A 23 19.63 -23.09 -12.64
C TYR A 23 18.45 -23.61 -13.47
N PRO A 24 17.20 -23.15 -13.20
CA PRO A 24 16.01 -23.71 -13.85
C PRO A 24 16.02 -23.54 -15.37
N GLU A 25 16.63 -22.49 -15.90
CA GLU A 25 16.73 -22.24 -17.35
C GLU A 25 17.60 -23.28 -18.07
N ARG A 26 18.59 -23.85 -17.37
CA ARG A 26 19.52 -24.86 -17.90
C ARG A 26 19.17 -26.28 -17.50
N GLY A 27 18.14 -26.45 -16.66
CA GLY A 27 17.77 -27.75 -16.09
C GLY A 27 17.40 -28.76 -17.17
N VAL A 28 16.68 -28.35 -18.21
CA VAL A 28 16.31 -29.23 -19.36
C VAL A 28 17.55 -29.69 -20.12
N LEU A 29 18.47 -28.78 -20.43
CA LEU A 29 19.72 -29.11 -21.14
C LEU A 29 20.59 -30.06 -20.31
N PHE A 30 20.66 -29.83 -19.01
CA PHE A 30 21.41 -30.72 -18.10
C PHE A 30 20.78 -32.11 -18.03
N SER A 31 19.45 -32.21 -17.91
CA SER A 31 18.76 -33.52 -17.89
C SER A 31 18.91 -34.25 -19.20
N LEU A 32 18.89 -33.56 -20.35
CA LEU A 32 19.18 -34.14 -21.65
C LEU A 32 20.61 -34.69 -21.73
N GLY A 33 21.60 -33.89 -21.33
CA GLY A 33 23.01 -34.32 -21.34
C GLY A 33 23.26 -35.51 -20.46
N LEU A 34 22.68 -35.52 -19.25
CA LEU A 34 22.80 -36.62 -18.31
C LEU A 34 22.11 -37.89 -18.82
N SER A 35 20.95 -37.75 -19.47
CA SER A 35 20.22 -38.86 -20.07
C SER A 35 20.98 -39.47 -21.25
N LEU A 36 21.58 -38.64 -22.10
CA LEU A 36 22.44 -39.11 -23.19
C LEU A 36 23.69 -39.82 -22.68
N MET A 37 24.31 -39.32 -21.62
CA MET A 37 25.45 -39.94 -20.96
C MET A 37 25.06 -41.32 -20.41
N TYR A 38 23.88 -41.41 -19.78
CA TYR A 38 23.38 -42.66 -19.23
C TYR A 38 23.16 -43.75 -20.31
N ILE A 39 22.49 -43.37 -21.43
CA ILE A 39 22.31 -44.29 -22.55
C ILE A 39 23.66 -44.73 -23.15
N GLY A 40 24.57 -43.77 -23.37
CA GLY A 40 25.90 -44.01 -23.89
C GLY A 40 26.68 -45.02 -23.00
N LEU A 41 26.58 -44.85 -21.69
CA LEU A 41 27.23 -45.75 -20.72
C LEU A 41 26.67 -47.17 -20.83
N ILE A 42 25.37 -47.35 -20.94
CA ILE A 42 24.73 -48.68 -21.08
C ILE A 42 25.08 -49.30 -22.43
N TYR A 43 25.16 -48.54 -23.52
CA TYR A 43 25.54 -49.04 -24.82
C TYR A 43 27.01 -49.54 -24.82
N LEU A 44 27.91 -48.83 -24.14
CA LEU A 44 29.33 -49.22 -24.06
C LEU A 44 29.60 -50.40 -23.11
N LEU A 45 28.89 -50.48 -22.00
CA LEU A 45 29.16 -51.48 -20.95
C LEU A 45 28.16 -52.67 -20.97
N GLY A 46 26.98 -52.48 -21.58
CA GLY A 46 25.85 -53.43 -21.46
C GLY A 46 25.83 -54.57 -22.47
N ASN A 47 26.91 -54.83 -23.21
CA ASN A 47 27.05 -55.95 -24.14
C ASN A 47 25.90 -56.10 -25.16
N SER A 48 25.23 -55.03 -25.53
CA SER A 48 24.13 -54.92 -26.52
C SER A 48 22.88 -55.78 -26.24
N ASP A 49 22.60 -56.04 -24.94
CA ASP A 49 21.37 -56.78 -24.56
C ASP A 49 20.13 -55.92 -24.83
N PRO A 50 19.18 -56.38 -25.69
CA PRO A 50 18.00 -55.61 -26.05
C PRO A 50 17.12 -55.19 -24.85
N THR A 51 17.09 -55.99 -23.80
CA THR A 51 16.32 -55.71 -22.58
C THR A 51 16.90 -54.48 -21.81
N GLN A 52 18.22 -54.41 -21.72
CA GLN A 52 18.90 -53.31 -21.06
C GLN A 52 18.76 -51.99 -21.85
N ILE A 53 18.78 -52.06 -23.18
CA ILE A 53 18.57 -50.92 -24.04
C ILE A 53 17.12 -50.38 -23.89
N ALA A 54 16.12 -51.29 -23.84
CA ALA A 54 14.73 -50.90 -23.62
C ALA A 54 14.53 -50.22 -22.24
N ILE A 55 15.16 -50.71 -21.19
CA ILE A 55 15.12 -50.08 -19.84
C ILE A 55 15.82 -48.70 -19.87
N ALA A 56 16.96 -48.59 -20.56
CA ALA A 56 17.68 -47.31 -20.67
C ALA A 56 16.88 -46.25 -21.43
N THR A 57 16.17 -46.64 -22.49
CA THR A 57 15.28 -45.69 -23.22
C THR A 57 14.10 -45.25 -22.38
N ALA A 58 13.53 -46.10 -21.52
CA ALA A 58 12.50 -45.72 -20.57
C ALA A 58 13.03 -44.70 -19.54
N TRP A 59 14.22 -44.93 -18.99
CA TRP A 59 14.85 -44.00 -18.05
C TRP A 59 15.23 -42.68 -18.74
N PHE A 60 15.65 -42.69 -19.97
CA PHE A 60 15.89 -41.47 -20.76
C PHE A 60 14.64 -40.61 -20.82
N ALA A 61 13.48 -41.22 -21.17
CA ALA A 61 12.21 -40.49 -21.22
C ALA A 61 11.82 -39.94 -19.83
N ILE A 62 12.05 -40.71 -18.76
CA ILE A 62 11.76 -40.32 -17.38
C ILE A 62 12.62 -39.11 -16.98
N PHE A 63 13.93 -39.16 -17.22
CA PHE A 63 14.84 -38.07 -16.86
C PHE A 63 14.53 -36.77 -17.58
N ILE A 64 14.19 -36.82 -18.88
CA ILE A 64 13.77 -35.66 -19.63
C ILE A 64 12.46 -35.11 -19.09
N THR A 65 11.48 -35.98 -18.84
CA THR A 65 10.18 -35.57 -18.29
C THR A 65 10.35 -34.86 -16.95
N ILE A 66 11.14 -35.43 -16.04
CA ILE A 66 11.46 -34.81 -14.74
C ILE A 66 12.14 -33.46 -14.95
N GLY A 67 13.14 -33.38 -15.85
CA GLY A 67 13.84 -32.14 -16.14
C GLY A 67 12.93 -31.04 -16.68
N VAL A 68 12.06 -31.39 -17.62
CA VAL A 68 11.09 -30.45 -18.24
C VAL A 68 10.06 -29.98 -17.19
N VAL A 69 9.42 -30.91 -16.47
CA VAL A 69 8.38 -30.58 -15.50
C VAL A 69 8.96 -29.76 -14.35
N ALA A 70 10.08 -30.17 -13.80
CA ALA A 70 10.72 -29.48 -12.69
C ALA A 70 11.22 -28.09 -13.09
N SER A 71 11.84 -27.96 -14.28
CA SER A 71 12.27 -26.64 -14.82
C SER A 71 11.10 -25.72 -15.07
N SER A 72 10.03 -26.21 -15.70
CA SER A 72 8.83 -25.42 -15.97
C SER A 72 8.18 -24.92 -14.66
N TYR A 73 8.11 -25.79 -13.65
CA TYR A 73 7.58 -25.43 -12.34
C TYR A 73 8.45 -24.38 -11.64
N ALA A 74 9.77 -24.57 -11.64
CA ALA A 74 10.70 -23.64 -10.99
C ALA A 74 10.73 -22.26 -11.67
N ILE A 75 10.65 -22.21 -13.02
CA ILE A 75 10.56 -20.95 -13.79
C ILE A 75 9.25 -20.24 -13.44
N ARG A 76 8.11 -20.95 -13.52
CA ARG A 76 6.79 -20.35 -13.22
C ARG A 76 6.74 -19.80 -11.79
N GLN A 77 7.29 -20.54 -10.82
CA GLN A 77 7.34 -20.08 -9.43
C GLN A 77 8.21 -18.82 -9.27
N ARG A 78 9.33 -18.72 -10.00
CA ARG A 78 10.17 -17.50 -9.99
C ARG A 78 9.45 -16.31 -10.64
N GLU A 79 8.81 -16.53 -11.77
CA GLU A 79 8.04 -15.50 -12.47
C GLU A 79 6.91 -14.95 -11.60
N GLU A 80 6.15 -15.83 -10.92
CA GLU A 80 5.09 -15.41 -10.01
C GLU A 80 5.62 -14.58 -8.83
N ARG A 81 6.71 -15.02 -8.22
CA ARG A 81 7.36 -14.25 -7.12
C ARG A 81 7.84 -12.88 -7.62
N THR A 82 8.47 -12.84 -8.78
CA THR A 82 8.95 -11.58 -9.38
C THR A 82 7.79 -10.67 -9.74
N ARG A 83 6.71 -11.21 -10.30
CA ARG A 83 5.49 -10.46 -10.62
C ARG A 83 4.86 -9.84 -9.38
N VAL A 84 4.67 -10.60 -8.32
CA VAL A 84 4.12 -10.10 -7.04
C VAL A 84 5.01 -9.00 -6.48
N ARG A 85 6.32 -9.22 -6.46
CA ARG A 85 7.28 -8.23 -5.98
C ARG A 85 7.24 -6.94 -6.82
N ASN A 86 7.21 -7.06 -8.14
CA ASN A 86 7.10 -5.90 -9.02
C ASN A 86 5.80 -5.11 -8.78
N ILE A 87 4.68 -5.79 -8.53
CA ILE A 87 3.41 -5.13 -8.20
C ILE A 87 3.55 -4.35 -6.88
N LEU A 88 4.14 -4.94 -5.86
CA LEU A 88 4.36 -4.29 -4.57
C LEU A 88 5.33 -3.11 -4.69
N ASP A 89 6.43 -3.27 -5.43
CA ASP A 89 7.46 -2.24 -5.59
C ASP A 89 6.99 -1.02 -6.40
N HIS A 90 6.04 -1.21 -7.34
CA HIS A 90 5.46 -0.13 -8.15
C HIS A 90 4.10 0.35 -7.65
N SER A 91 3.62 -0.13 -6.50
CA SER A 91 2.41 0.37 -5.87
C SER A 91 2.53 1.86 -5.53
N GLN A 92 1.46 2.62 -5.75
CA GLN A 92 1.37 4.01 -5.31
C GLN A 92 1.19 4.11 -3.80
N ASP A 93 0.62 3.07 -3.18
CA ASP A 93 0.48 2.98 -1.75
C ASP A 93 1.75 2.42 -1.10
N GLY A 94 2.03 2.87 0.10
CA GLY A 94 3.02 2.24 0.95
C GLY A 94 2.50 0.86 1.39
N ILE A 95 3.37 -0.15 1.34
CA ILE A 95 3.03 -1.50 1.80
C ILE A 95 4.13 -1.97 2.73
N PHE A 96 3.74 -2.49 3.88
CA PHE A 96 4.67 -3.18 4.77
C PHE A 96 4.02 -4.42 5.38
N CYS A 97 4.86 -5.37 5.74
CA CYS A 97 4.47 -6.61 6.40
C CYS A 97 5.31 -6.82 7.66
N PHE A 98 4.67 -7.19 8.76
CA PHE A 98 5.35 -7.49 10.01
C PHE A 98 4.84 -8.77 10.65
N ASP A 99 5.71 -9.38 11.43
CA ASP A 99 5.44 -10.64 12.14
C ASP A 99 4.69 -10.35 13.45
N LEU A 100 3.66 -11.13 13.72
CA LEU A 100 2.81 -10.98 14.92
C LEU A 100 3.49 -11.43 16.21
N GLN A 101 4.42 -12.38 16.14
CA GLN A 101 5.05 -12.95 17.34
C GLN A 101 6.20 -12.08 17.85
N ASN A 102 7.07 -11.66 16.92
CA ASN A 102 8.28 -10.90 17.26
C ASN A 102 8.20 -9.43 16.88
N ARG A 103 7.08 -8.97 16.27
CA ARG A 103 6.81 -7.60 15.85
C ARG A 103 7.83 -7.03 14.85
N LYS A 104 8.61 -7.88 14.20
CA LYS A 104 9.63 -7.46 13.25
C LYS A 104 9.05 -7.22 11.86
N ILE A 105 9.50 -6.15 11.23
CA ILE A 105 9.19 -5.84 9.84
C ILE A 105 9.85 -6.90 8.96
N ARG A 106 9.05 -7.64 8.19
CA ARG A 106 9.52 -8.66 7.24
C ARG A 106 9.78 -8.08 5.88
N GLU A 107 8.86 -7.26 5.41
CA GLU A 107 8.92 -6.66 4.09
C GLU A 107 8.37 -5.24 4.16
N ILE A 108 8.91 -4.37 3.34
CA ILE A 108 8.44 -3.01 3.15
C ILE A 108 8.73 -2.61 1.71
N ASN A 109 7.76 -2.02 1.03
CA ASN A 109 7.97 -1.58 -0.36
C ASN A 109 8.76 -0.25 -0.41
N PRO A 110 9.40 0.04 -1.55
CA PRO A 110 10.18 1.27 -1.71
C PRO A 110 9.38 2.53 -1.42
N LYS A 111 8.10 2.55 -1.75
CA LYS A 111 7.22 3.71 -1.55
C LYS A 111 7.04 4.06 -0.07
N CYS A 112 6.74 3.07 0.76
CA CYS A 112 6.61 3.27 2.21
C CYS A 112 7.94 3.68 2.86
N ALA A 113 9.03 3.03 2.46
CA ALA A 113 10.37 3.38 2.94
C ALA A 113 10.76 4.83 2.55
N GLN A 114 10.44 5.26 1.33
CA GLN A 114 10.68 6.62 0.85
C GLN A 114 9.93 7.68 1.66
N TRP A 115 8.65 7.44 1.98
CA TRP A 115 7.87 8.37 2.81
C TRP A 115 8.48 8.52 4.20
N LEU A 116 8.94 7.41 4.76
CA LEU A 116 9.61 7.40 6.08
C LEU A 116 11.09 7.81 6.03
N LYS A 117 11.63 8.10 4.83
CA LYS A 117 13.03 8.48 4.59
C LYS A 117 14.05 7.45 5.07
N TYR A 118 13.68 6.18 5.04
CA TYR A 118 14.55 5.04 5.30
C TYR A 118 14.93 4.33 4.01
N ASN A 119 16.05 3.60 4.04
CA ASN A 119 16.29 2.54 3.08
C ASN A 119 15.52 1.29 3.49
N THR A 120 14.99 0.54 2.53
CA THR A 120 14.24 -0.69 2.80
C THR A 120 15.04 -1.69 3.63
N SER A 121 16.34 -1.81 3.35
CA SER A 121 17.27 -2.70 4.08
C SER A 121 17.47 -2.33 5.55
N GLU A 122 17.27 -1.07 5.91
CA GLU A 122 17.42 -0.60 7.29
C GLU A 122 16.21 -0.94 8.16
N LEU A 123 15.03 -1.08 7.56
CA LEU A 123 13.79 -1.36 8.27
C LEU A 123 13.51 -2.85 8.40
N VAL A 124 13.90 -3.65 7.41
CA VAL A 124 13.69 -5.10 7.46
C VAL A 124 14.45 -5.69 8.66
N GLY A 125 13.70 -6.45 9.48
CA GLY A 125 14.21 -7.06 10.71
C GLY A 125 14.17 -6.19 11.96
N LYS A 126 13.88 -4.88 11.85
CA LYS A 126 13.63 -4.01 13.02
C LYS A 126 12.23 -4.25 13.58
N ASP A 127 12.05 -3.92 14.86
CA ASP A 127 10.75 -3.90 15.48
C ASP A 127 9.88 -2.78 14.87
N ILE A 128 8.61 -3.04 14.67
CA ILE A 128 7.66 -2.10 14.08
C ILE A 128 7.53 -0.79 14.91
N SER A 129 7.79 -0.86 16.21
CA SER A 129 7.81 0.31 17.09
C SER A 129 8.91 1.33 16.76
N ALA A 130 9.89 0.94 15.93
CA ALA A 130 10.90 1.88 15.42
C ALA A 130 10.27 2.95 14.52
N ILE A 131 9.17 2.63 13.85
CA ILE A 131 8.46 3.54 12.94
C ILE A 131 7.07 3.91 13.47
N TRP A 132 6.33 3.00 14.08
CA TRP A 132 4.98 3.22 14.60
C TRP A 132 5.05 3.57 16.09
N ILE A 133 4.70 4.81 16.43
CA ILE A 133 5.02 5.41 17.74
C ILE A 133 4.12 4.89 18.85
N ASP A 134 2.81 4.83 18.61
CA ASP A 134 1.83 4.43 19.63
C ASP A 134 1.71 2.92 19.71
N THR A 135 2.25 2.37 20.80
CA THR A 135 2.22 0.92 21.05
C THR A 135 0.82 0.41 21.39
N GLU A 136 -0.02 1.21 22.04
CA GLU A 136 -1.39 0.79 22.39
C GLU A 136 -2.28 0.80 21.15
N GLU A 137 -2.18 1.85 20.32
CA GLU A 137 -2.84 1.91 19.01
C GLU A 137 -2.46 0.71 18.13
N GLN A 138 -1.16 0.37 18.10
CA GLN A 138 -0.66 -0.79 17.38
C GLN A 138 -1.26 -2.11 17.87
N LYS A 139 -1.32 -2.32 19.21
CA LYS A 139 -1.92 -3.53 19.79
C LYS A 139 -3.41 -3.64 19.45
N GLN A 140 -4.12 -2.51 19.53
CA GLN A 140 -5.54 -2.46 19.21
C GLN A 140 -5.78 -2.73 17.72
N PHE A 141 -4.96 -2.15 16.83
CA PHE A 141 -5.00 -2.44 15.39
C PHE A 141 -4.80 -3.92 15.08
N ILE A 142 -3.83 -4.57 15.73
CA ILE A 142 -3.56 -6.00 15.55
C ILE A 142 -4.75 -6.83 16.05
N ALA A 143 -5.30 -6.52 17.23
CA ALA A 143 -6.43 -7.24 17.80
C ALA A 143 -7.67 -7.16 16.90
N ASP A 144 -7.99 -5.97 16.42
CA ASP A 144 -9.12 -5.74 15.53
C ASP A 144 -8.94 -6.42 14.18
N ALA A 145 -7.74 -6.32 13.59
CA ALA A 145 -7.42 -6.97 12.33
C ALA A 145 -7.52 -8.52 12.41
N GLN A 146 -7.31 -9.09 13.59
CA GLN A 146 -7.47 -10.53 13.81
C GLN A 146 -8.93 -10.94 14.05
N GLN A 147 -9.77 -10.04 14.58
CA GLN A 147 -11.18 -10.31 14.90
C GLN A 147 -12.11 -10.03 13.72
N GLU A 148 -11.77 -9.07 12.86
CA GLU A 148 -12.59 -8.72 11.71
C GLU A 148 -12.54 -9.81 10.64
N THR A 149 -13.73 -10.35 10.34
CA THR A 149 -13.91 -11.27 9.21
C THR A 149 -13.59 -10.52 7.91
N ARG A 150 -12.67 -11.02 7.15
CA ARG A 150 -12.02 -10.68 5.86
C ARG A 150 -12.61 -9.61 4.91
N GLN A 151 -13.67 -8.86 5.22
CA GLN A 151 -14.38 -8.08 4.19
C GLN A 151 -14.50 -6.57 4.40
N THR A 152 -14.19 -6.01 5.58
CA THR A 152 -14.35 -4.56 5.77
C THR A 152 -13.34 -4.03 6.81
N HIS A 153 -12.09 -3.89 6.40
CA HIS A 153 -11.14 -3.18 7.24
C HIS A 153 -11.26 -1.68 7.00
N THR A 154 -11.78 -0.95 7.98
CA THR A 154 -11.78 0.51 7.93
C THR A 154 -10.35 1.03 8.12
N PRO A 155 -9.89 1.96 7.25
CA PRO A 155 -8.58 2.59 7.43
C PRO A 155 -8.50 3.26 8.80
N ARG A 156 -7.39 3.06 9.51
CA ARG A 156 -7.09 3.76 10.77
C ARG A 156 -5.98 4.77 10.54
N GLU A 157 -6.10 5.90 11.17
CA GLU A 157 -5.05 6.90 11.16
C GLU A 157 -4.04 6.59 12.28
N ALA A 158 -2.75 6.63 11.96
CA ALA A 158 -1.69 6.40 12.92
C ALA A 158 -0.49 7.32 12.66
N TRP A 159 0.29 7.56 13.72
CA TRP A 159 1.50 8.37 13.66
C TRP A 159 2.74 7.49 13.49
N PHE A 160 3.53 7.84 12.48
CA PHE A 160 4.79 7.20 12.17
C PHE A 160 5.94 8.18 12.29
N ARG A 161 7.09 7.68 12.72
CA ARG A 161 8.34 8.45 12.82
C ARG A 161 9.23 8.11 11.64
N GLY A 162 9.64 9.13 10.88
CA GLY A 162 10.65 8.99 9.84
C GLY A 162 12.08 8.91 10.40
N HIS A 163 13.02 8.57 9.54
CA HIS A 163 14.45 8.56 9.84
C HIS A 163 14.99 9.94 10.26
N ASP A 164 14.39 11.00 9.73
CA ASP A 164 14.70 12.39 10.05
C ASP A 164 14.08 12.86 11.38
N GLY A 165 13.39 11.98 12.09
CA GLY A 165 12.67 12.29 13.33
C GLY A 165 11.33 12.99 13.11
N ALA A 166 10.96 13.33 11.86
CA ALA A 166 9.68 13.94 11.55
C ALA A 166 8.52 12.96 11.76
N LEU A 167 7.35 13.51 12.10
CA LEU A 167 6.12 12.75 12.28
C LEU A 167 5.29 12.82 11.01
N TYR A 168 4.84 11.65 10.55
CA TYR A 168 3.98 11.47 9.40
C TYR A 168 2.66 10.85 9.84
N ARG A 169 1.57 11.32 9.28
CA ARG A 169 0.23 10.78 9.56
C ARG A 169 -0.19 9.87 8.42
N PHE A 170 -0.40 8.61 8.72
CA PHE A 170 -0.79 7.60 7.73
C PHE A 170 -2.16 7.03 8.02
N ALA A 171 -2.92 6.78 6.95
CA ALA A 171 -4.08 5.89 6.99
C ALA A 171 -3.60 4.47 6.70
N ILE A 172 -3.84 3.55 7.63
CA ILE A 172 -3.39 2.15 7.57
C ILE A 172 -4.58 1.24 7.45
N SER A 173 -4.50 0.29 6.53
CA SER A 173 -5.49 -0.77 6.35
C SER A 173 -4.80 -2.13 6.25
N PRO A 174 -5.24 -3.16 7.00
CA PRO A 174 -4.74 -4.51 6.80
C PRO A 174 -5.24 -5.06 5.47
N ILE A 175 -4.32 -5.56 4.62
CA ILE A 175 -4.64 -6.20 3.33
C ILE A 175 -4.73 -7.70 3.51
N LEU A 176 -3.80 -8.28 4.27
CA LEU A 176 -3.68 -9.70 4.50
C LEU A 176 -3.30 -9.96 5.95
N VAL A 177 -4.15 -10.72 6.63
CA VAL A 177 -3.92 -11.18 7.99
C VAL A 177 -3.77 -12.69 7.98
N THR A 178 -2.65 -13.18 8.49
CA THR A 178 -2.38 -14.62 8.66
C THR A 178 -2.15 -14.92 10.14
N ALA A 179 -1.99 -16.20 10.49
CA ALA A 179 -1.65 -16.59 11.85
C ALA A 179 -0.28 -16.07 12.33
N THR A 180 0.62 -15.70 11.40
CA THR A 180 2.00 -15.33 11.73
C THR A 180 2.36 -13.89 11.36
N HIS A 181 1.66 -13.24 10.43
CA HIS A 181 2.00 -11.89 9.97
C HIS A 181 0.79 -11.14 9.44
N ILE A 182 0.90 -9.82 9.45
CA ILE A 182 -0.05 -8.87 8.87
C ILE A 182 0.67 -8.07 7.78
N MET A 183 0.02 -7.98 6.61
CA MET A 183 0.41 -7.06 5.55
C MET A 183 -0.56 -5.88 5.53
N CYS A 184 -0.02 -4.68 5.55
CA CYS A 184 -0.78 -3.43 5.58
C CYS A 184 -0.54 -2.59 4.34
N SER A 185 -1.60 -1.95 3.85
CA SER A 185 -1.52 -0.78 2.96
C SER A 185 -1.48 0.49 3.79
N VAL A 186 -0.72 1.46 3.33
CA VAL A 186 -0.50 2.73 4.01
C VAL A 186 -0.63 3.85 2.99
N ILE A 187 -1.38 4.88 3.33
CA ILE A 187 -1.52 6.09 2.52
C ILE A 187 -1.04 7.29 3.36
N ASP A 188 -0.17 8.10 2.78
CA ASP A 188 0.27 9.33 3.43
C ASP A 188 -0.84 10.39 3.36
N ILE A 189 -1.42 10.70 4.52
CA ILE A 189 -2.46 11.72 4.68
C ILE A 189 -1.94 12.99 5.37
N THR A 190 -0.64 13.10 5.59
CA THR A 190 -0.02 14.21 6.31
C THR A 190 -0.38 15.55 5.68
N ARG A 191 -0.21 15.67 4.38
CA ARG A 191 -0.51 16.91 3.64
C ARG A 191 -2.01 17.19 3.56
N SER A 192 -2.82 16.17 3.37
CA SER A 192 -4.29 16.32 3.31
C SER A 192 -4.83 16.84 4.63
N LYS A 193 -4.37 16.31 5.75
CA LYS A 193 -4.79 16.76 7.08
C LYS A 193 -4.36 18.18 7.41
N ILE A 194 -3.17 18.59 7.01
CA ILE A 194 -2.74 19.99 7.18
C ILE A 194 -3.67 20.95 6.40
N ILE A 195 -4.00 20.59 5.17
CA ILE A 195 -4.92 21.39 4.34
C ILE A 195 -6.32 21.44 4.97
N ASP A 196 -6.84 20.30 5.44
CA ASP A 196 -8.16 20.24 6.08
C ASP A 196 -8.21 21.12 7.34
N GLU A 197 -7.16 21.08 8.18
CA GLU A 197 -7.05 21.92 9.38
C GLU A 197 -6.97 23.42 9.02
N GLU A 198 -6.25 23.77 7.96
CA GLU A 198 -6.15 25.15 7.45
C GLU A 198 -7.50 25.66 6.91
N ILE A 199 -8.22 24.80 6.17
CA ILE A 199 -9.56 25.11 5.66
C ILE A 199 -10.53 25.35 6.81
N ILE A 200 -10.57 24.48 7.82
CA ILE A 200 -11.44 24.62 8.99
C ILE A 200 -11.17 25.95 9.69
N LYS A 201 -9.90 26.29 9.92
CA LYS A 201 -9.52 27.57 10.56
C LYS A 201 -9.95 28.76 9.72
N THR A 202 -9.77 28.70 8.41
CA THR A 202 -10.16 29.79 7.51
C THR A 202 -11.66 29.98 7.47
N LEU A 203 -12.45 28.90 7.54
CA LEU A 203 -13.91 28.97 7.61
C LEU A 203 -14.38 29.61 8.92
N ASP A 204 -13.79 29.27 10.06
CA ASP A 204 -14.11 29.87 11.35
C ASP A 204 -13.80 31.37 11.37
N ASP A 205 -12.66 31.78 10.87
CA ASP A 205 -12.26 33.19 10.72
C ASP A 205 -13.23 33.96 9.79
N LEU A 206 -13.66 33.34 8.69
CA LEU A 206 -14.64 33.93 7.76
C LEU A 206 -16.03 34.07 8.41
N GLU A 207 -16.46 33.08 9.17
CA GLU A 207 -17.75 33.12 9.88
C GLU A 207 -17.77 34.28 10.90
N HIS A 208 -16.68 34.46 11.63
CA HIS A 208 -16.51 35.59 12.56
C HIS A 208 -16.58 36.95 11.81
N GLN A 209 -15.86 37.09 10.70
CA GLN A 209 -15.89 38.31 9.91
C GLN A 209 -17.27 38.64 9.31
N VAL A 210 -17.98 37.59 8.83
CA VAL A 210 -19.36 37.79 8.33
C VAL A 210 -20.29 38.23 9.44
N LYS A 211 -20.19 37.65 10.63
CA LYS A 211 -20.98 38.01 11.80
C LYS A 211 -20.74 39.48 12.20
N ASP A 212 -19.48 39.91 12.28
CA ASP A 212 -19.09 41.26 12.65
C ASP A 212 -19.59 42.27 11.59
N ARG A 213 -19.37 41.97 10.31
CA ARG A 213 -19.87 42.88 9.22
C ARG A 213 -21.38 42.94 9.17
N THR A 214 -22.07 41.85 9.46
CA THR A 214 -23.55 41.84 9.51
C THR A 214 -24.06 42.68 10.67
N ALA A 215 -23.41 42.62 11.85
CA ALA A 215 -23.72 43.49 12.98
C ALA A 215 -23.48 44.97 12.69
N ASP A 216 -22.36 45.30 12.02
CA ASP A 216 -22.04 46.69 11.63
C ASP A 216 -23.03 47.22 10.58
N LEU A 217 -23.40 46.41 9.58
CA LEU A 217 -24.43 46.78 8.60
C LEU A 217 -25.79 46.96 9.27
N ALA A 218 -26.16 46.17 10.27
CA ALA A 218 -27.39 46.34 11.00
C ALA A 218 -27.40 47.69 11.77
N ARG A 219 -26.30 48.03 12.48
CA ARG A 219 -26.15 49.32 13.18
C ARG A 219 -26.24 50.50 12.20
N MET A 220 -25.52 50.40 11.07
CA MET A 220 -25.53 51.46 10.06
C MET A 220 -26.93 51.67 9.42
N ASN A 221 -27.64 50.56 9.17
CA ASN A 221 -29.04 50.62 8.70
C ASN A 221 -29.99 51.28 9.70
N GLU A 222 -29.78 51.01 10.99
CA GLU A 222 -30.57 51.64 12.04
C GLU A 222 -30.31 53.13 12.16
N GLN A 223 -29.04 53.55 12.05
CA GLN A 223 -28.66 54.99 11.99
C GLN A 223 -29.25 55.70 10.76
N LEU A 224 -29.12 55.12 9.59
CA LEU A 224 -29.72 55.70 8.35
C LEU A 224 -31.24 55.81 8.45
N ARG A 225 -31.91 54.82 9.06
CA ARG A 225 -33.37 54.92 9.28
C ARG A 225 -33.74 56.04 10.23
N ALA A 226 -32.96 56.27 11.28
CA ALA A 226 -33.13 57.35 12.22
C ALA A 226 -32.96 58.73 11.52
N GLU A 227 -31.89 58.86 10.71
CA GLU A 227 -31.65 60.11 9.95
C GLU A 227 -32.77 60.44 8.91
N ILE A 228 -33.25 59.40 8.21
CA ILE A 228 -34.38 59.57 7.25
C ILE A 228 -35.64 60.00 7.99
N LEU A 229 -35.90 59.46 9.18
CA LEU A 229 -37.06 59.87 9.97
C LEU A 229 -36.94 61.28 10.47
N GLU A 230 -35.75 61.76 10.82
CA GLU A 230 -35.44 63.09 11.27
C GLU A 230 -35.57 64.11 10.09
N CYS A 231 -35.02 63.82 8.92
CA CYS A 231 -35.22 64.60 7.70
C CYS A 231 -36.71 64.76 7.33
N ARG A 232 -37.49 63.67 7.37
CA ARG A 232 -38.94 63.73 7.10
C ARG A 232 -39.69 64.58 8.11
N ARG A 233 -39.32 64.55 9.40
CA ARG A 233 -39.89 65.47 10.41
C ARG A 233 -39.57 66.94 10.09
N PHE A 234 -38.33 67.23 9.70
CA PHE A 234 -37.91 68.59 9.31
C PHE A 234 -38.67 69.05 8.11
N GLU A 235 -38.82 68.26 7.04
CA GLU A 235 -39.62 68.64 5.85
C GLU A 235 -41.10 68.93 6.22
N SER A 236 -41.69 68.06 7.05
CA SER A 236 -43.07 68.26 7.48
C SER A 236 -43.27 69.55 8.31
N THR A 237 -42.25 69.92 9.12
CA THR A 237 -42.29 71.14 9.94
C THR A 237 -42.10 72.39 9.07
N VAL A 238 -41.26 72.36 8.06
CA VAL A 238 -41.07 73.46 7.10
C VAL A 238 -42.31 73.68 6.23
N LEU A 239 -42.95 72.62 5.75
CA LEU A 239 -44.17 72.66 4.98
C LEU A 239 -45.39 73.12 5.79
N SER A 240 -45.44 72.80 7.09
CA SER A 240 -46.54 73.31 7.95
C SER A 240 -46.36 74.69 8.54
N GLY A 241 -45.12 75.25 8.46
CA GLY A 241 -44.77 76.54 9.00
C GLY A 241 -44.97 77.77 8.03
N HIS A 242 -45.54 77.56 6.86
CA HIS A 242 -45.79 78.65 5.92
C HIS A 242 -47.29 78.81 5.65
N PRO A 243 -48.03 79.58 6.50
CA PRO A 243 -49.36 80.11 6.08
C PRO A 243 -49.14 81.21 5.08
N LEU A 244 -49.45 81.01 3.81
CA LEU A 244 -49.64 82.05 2.84
C LEU A 244 -50.87 82.90 3.27
N GLN A 245 -50.62 84.00 3.98
CA GLN A 245 -51.67 85.06 4.12
C GLN A 245 -51.83 85.76 2.78
N PRO A 246 -53.02 85.85 2.17
CA PRO A 246 -53.25 86.63 1.03
C PRO A 246 -53.33 88.11 1.53
N LYS A 247 -52.47 88.97 0.99
CA LYS A 247 -52.51 90.41 1.13
C LYS A 247 -53.79 90.92 0.48
N ARG A 248 -54.74 91.33 1.30
CA ARG A 248 -55.86 92.20 0.85
C ARG A 248 -55.26 93.56 0.51
N GLU A 249 -55.31 93.92 -0.73
CA GLU A 249 -55.25 95.28 -1.13
C GLU A 249 -56.67 95.87 -1.06
N ASP A 250 -56.85 96.84 -0.17
CA ASP A 250 -57.97 97.73 -0.18
C ASP A 250 -57.56 99.03 -0.85
N ILE A 251 -58.26 99.39 -1.96
CA ILE A 251 -58.48 100.66 -2.65
C ILE A 251 -57.29 101.36 -3.29
#